data_badf756cdadfb61a4008b1d69534aebf
#
_entry.id   badf756cdadfb61a4008b1d69534aebf
#
_cell.length_a   1.000
_cell.length_b   1.000
_cell.length_c   1.000
_cell.angle_alpha   90.00
_cell.angle_beta   90.00
_cell.angle_gamma   90.00
#
_symmetry.space_group_name_H-M   'P 1'
#
loop_
_entity.id
_entity.type
_entity.pdbx_description
1 polymer ?
#
loop_
_entity_poly.entity_id
_entity_poly.type
_entity_poly.pdbx_seq_one_letter_code
_entity_poly.pdbx_strand_id
1 'polypeptide(L)'
;IHGYNSNTGWYTKAEAEAILVVPVEYEYVYLINTNDWAKAHIYTWTPEVAGWPGAAMTKEAEQIAGKDVYSYKVVKGTTFGGLNFNCGGDECKTGNLTWQAGKYYAPSKDTWYDDAAAAETGLAAPVVNTYTVVGSSTPLFGEAWAAAKAENDMTLVEGTKYELVKTDVSLTGGAIQYK
;
A
#
# COMPACT_ATOMS: atom_id res chain seq x y z
N ILE A 1 24.01 36.52 -29.44
CA ILE A 1 22.76 37.07 -28.94
C ILE A 1 23.00 37.48 -27.47
N HIS A 2 22.66 38.73 -27.14
CA HIS A 2 22.76 39.25 -25.78
C HIS A 2 21.38 39.70 -25.33
N GLY A 3 20.99 39.29 -24.11
CA GLY A 3 19.79 39.80 -23.42
C GLY A 3 20.15 40.92 -22.46
N TYR A 4 19.23 41.83 -22.18
CA TYR A 4 19.42 42.97 -21.28
C TYR A 4 18.71 42.74 -19.94
N ASN A 5 19.42 42.98 -18.83
CA ASN A 5 18.85 43.03 -17.50
C ASN A 5 19.05 44.44 -16.91
N SER A 6 17.97 45.06 -16.48
CA SER A 6 17.98 46.43 -15.91
C SER A 6 18.87 46.57 -14.64
N ASN A 7 19.15 45.49 -13.93
CA ASN A 7 19.96 45.51 -12.70
C ASN A 7 21.45 45.23 -12.92
N THR A 8 21.80 44.42 -13.94
CA THR A 8 23.17 43.94 -14.15
C THR A 8 23.73 44.23 -15.56
N GLY A 9 22.92 44.76 -16.48
CA GLY A 9 23.29 45.03 -17.85
C GLY A 9 23.08 43.85 -18.81
N TRP A 10 23.94 43.71 -19.81
CA TRP A 10 23.83 42.68 -20.84
C TRP A 10 24.42 41.34 -20.38
N TYR A 11 23.69 40.24 -20.67
CA TYR A 11 24.15 38.89 -20.48
C TYR A 11 24.90 38.35 -21.70
N THR A 12 25.87 37.52 -21.51
CA THR A 12 26.37 36.62 -22.54
C THR A 12 25.30 35.58 -22.90
N LYS A 13 25.43 34.93 -24.06
CA LYS A 13 24.54 33.84 -24.44
C LYS A 13 24.49 32.74 -23.36
N ALA A 14 25.65 32.35 -22.81
CA ALA A 14 25.74 31.30 -21.78
C ALA A 14 25.04 31.71 -20.47
N GLU A 15 25.18 32.95 -20.04
CA GLU A 15 24.50 33.48 -18.85
C GLU A 15 22.98 33.56 -19.08
N ALA A 16 22.55 34.00 -20.26
CA ALA A 16 21.13 34.02 -20.59
C ALA A 16 20.52 32.61 -20.67
N GLU A 17 21.24 31.64 -21.22
CA GLU A 17 20.82 30.24 -21.25
C GLU A 17 20.74 29.64 -19.83
N ALA A 18 21.71 29.95 -18.96
CA ALA A 18 21.71 29.50 -17.56
C ALA A 18 20.53 30.09 -16.75
N ILE A 19 20.14 31.33 -17.01
CA ILE A 19 19.00 31.99 -16.36
C ILE A 19 17.66 31.47 -16.88
N LEU A 20 17.59 31.07 -18.16
CA LEU A 20 16.36 30.61 -18.80
C LEU A 20 16.05 29.13 -18.54
N VAL A 21 17.01 28.36 -18.07
CA VAL A 21 16.76 26.95 -17.66
C VAL A 21 16.14 26.93 -16.27
N VAL A 22 14.86 27.16 -16.20
CA VAL A 22 14.09 26.80 -14.98
C VAL A 22 14.06 25.27 -14.93
N PRO A 23 14.62 24.62 -13.89
CA PRO A 23 14.53 23.18 -13.77
C PRO A 23 13.05 22.76 -13.77
N VAL A 24 12.69 21.87 -14.68
CA VAL A 24 11.33 21.30 -14.67
C VAL A 24 11.24 20.36 -13.47
N GLU A 25 10.45 20.75 -12.47
CA GLU A 25 10.13 19.88 -11.35
C GLU A 25 9.02 18.91 -11.73
N TYR A 26 9.08 17.72 -11.16
CA TYR A 26 8.11 16.67 -11.42
C TYR A 26 7.47 16.21 -10.12
N GLU A 27 6.27 15.69 -10.25
CA GLU A 27 5.56 15.00 -9.20
C GLU A 27 5.05 13.66 -9.71
N TYR A 28 4.71 12.78 -8.79
CA TYR A 28 4.33 11.41 -9.09
C TYR A 28 3.00 11.07 -8.44
N VAL A 29 2.31 10.11 -9.02
CA VAL A 29 1.24 9.36 -8.37
C VAL A 29 1.62 7.89 -8.40
N TYR A 30 1.24 7.15 -7.39
CA TYR A 30 1.63 5.75 -7.25
C TYR A 30 0.41 4.84 -7.18
N LEU A 31 0.54 3.67 -7.80
CA LEU A 31 -0.39 2.56 -7.70
C LEU A 31 0.31 1.41 -6.98
N ILE A 32 -0.26 0.94 -5.88
CA ILE A 32 0.13 -0.33 -5.25
C ILE A 32 -0.74 -1.42 -5.87
N ASN A 33 -0.14 -2.32 -6.60
CA ASN A 33 -0.85 -3.33 -7.40
C ASN A 33 -1.46 -4.45 -6.55
N THR A 34 -2.37 -4.10 -5.67
CA THR A 34 -3.03 -5.05 -4.76
C THR A 34 -3.98 -6.02 -5.46
N ASN A 35 -4.29 -5.80 -6.73
CA ASN A 35 -5.12 -6.68 -7.54
C ASN A 35 -4.28 -7.62 -8.44
N ASP A 36 -2.94 -7.59 -8.32
CA ASP A 36 -2.00 -8.45 -9.06
C ASP A 36 -2.15 -8.36 -10.60
N TRP A 37 -2.41 -7.16 -11.11
CA TRP A 37 -2.48 -6.91 -12.53
C TRP A 37 -1.12 -7.14 -13.20
N ALA A 38 -1.12 -7.77 -14.36
CA ALA A 38 0.12 -8.03 -15.12
C ALA A 38 0.76 -6.74 -15.68
N LYS A 39 -0.03 -5.67 -15.82
CA LYS A 39 0.38 -4.36 -16.30
C LYS A 39 -0.36 -3.29 -15.52
N ALA A 40 0.20 -2.08 -15.45
CA ALA A 40 -0.46 -0.93 -14.87
C ALA A 40 -0.46 0.23 -15.86
N HIS A 41 -1.62 0.82 -16.07
CA HIS A 41 -1.84 2.01 -16.87
C HIS A 41 -2.61 3.04 -16.05
N ILE A 42 -2.43 4.29 -16.41
CA ILE A 42 -3.19 5.42 -15.88
C ILE A 42 -3.88 6.13 -17.03
N TYR A 43 -5.18 6.24 -16.97
CA TYR A 43 -5.96 7.08 -17.86
C TYR A 43 -6.40 8.33 -17.10
N THR A 44 -6.19 9.48 -17.73
CA THR A 44 -6.52 10.80 -17.14
C THR A 44 -7.40 11.56 -18.11
N TRP A 45 -8.22 12.46 -17.57
CA TRP A 45 -8.99 13.41 -18.37
C TRP A 45 -8.86 14.83 -17.83
N THR A 46 -8.98 15.79 -18.73
CA THR A 46 -8.90 17.24 -18.47
C THR A 46 -7.61 17.63 -17.70
N PRO A 47 -6.44 17.50 -18.37
CA PRO A 47 -6.20 17.04 -19.74
C PRO A 47 -6.15 15.52 -19.87
N GLU A 48 -6.43 15.02 -21.08
CA GLU A 48 -6.14 13.65 -21.45
C GLU A 48 -4.66 13.56 -21.85
N VAL A 49 -3.89 12.69 -21.18
CA VAL A 49 -2.46 12.53 -21.47
C VAL A 49 -2.23 11.53 -22.60
N ALA A 50 -3.05 10.49 -22.67
CA ALA A 50 -3.03 9.49 -23.73
C ALA A 50 -4.44 8.91 -23.88
N GLY A 51 -4.81 8.55 -25.12
CA GLY A 51 -6.07 7.85 -25.39
C GLY A 51 -6.15 6.54 -24.60
N TRP A 52 -7.39 6.07 -24.40
CA TRP A 52 -7.64 4.81 -23.67
C TRP A 52 -6.77 3.65 -24.19
N PRO A 53 -6.17 2.81 -23.33
CA PRO A 53 -6.31 2.68 -21.87
C PRO A 53 -5.42 3.65 -21.07
N GLY A 54 -4.85 4.68 -21.69
CA GLY A 54 -4.00 5.65 -21.05
C GLY A 54 -2.51 5.32 -21.16
N ALA A 55 -1.70 6.01 -20.38
CA ALA A 55 -0.27 5.84 -20.37
C ALA A 55 0.14 4.63 -19.51
N ALA A 56 1.14 3.86 -19.98
CA ALA A 56 1.75 2.84 -19.16
C ALA A 56 2.49 3.46 -17.98
N MET A 57 2.36 2.86 -16.80
CA MET A 57 3.07 3.26 -15.60
C MET A 57 4.43 2.56 -15.50
N THR A 58 5.37 3.19 -14.83
CA THR A 58 6.70 2.63 -14.56
C THR A 58 6.64 1.75 -13.32
N LYS A 59 7.10 0.50 -13.41
CA LYS A 59 7.24 -0.36 -12.25
C LYS A 59 8.45 0.09 -11.43
N GLU A 60 8.24 0.30 -10.13
CA GLU A 60 9.28 0.63 -9.18
C GLU A 60 10.04 -0.63 -8.73
N ALA A 61 11.27 -0.44 -8.24
CA ALA A 61 12.09 -1.54 -7.72
C ALA A 61 11.60 -2.01 -6.34
N GLU A 62 10.98 -1.11 -5.57
CA GLU A 62 10.49 -1.35 -4.23
C GLU A 62 9.06 -1.89 -4.26
N GLN A 63 8.72 -2.71 -3.26
CA GLN A 63 7.39 -3.23 -3.03
C GLN A 63 6.82 -2.67 -1.73
N ILE A 64 5.50 -2.64 -1.61
CA ILE A 64 4.77 -2.27 -0.39
C ILE A 64 3.85 -3.43 -0.02
N ALA A 65 3.99 -3.94 1.20
CA ALA A 65 3.27 -5.13 1.70
C ALA A 65 3.36 -6.33 0.73
N GLY A 66 4.53 -6.52 0.10
CA GLY A 66 4.77 -7.58 -0.87
C GLY A 66 4.08 -7.39 -2.22
N LYS A 67 3.53 -6.19 -2.50
CA LYS A 67 2.88 -5.85 -3.77
C LYS A 67 3.76 -4.92 -4.59
N ASP A 68 3.76 -5.14 -5.90
CA ASP A 68 4.45 -4.27 -6.85
C ASP A 68 3.88 -2.85 -6.81
N VAL A 69 4.77 -1.87 -6.91
CA VAL A 69 4.40 -0.46 -6.99
C VAL A 69 4.68 0.06 -8.39
N TYR A 70 3.78 0.86 -8.90
CA TYR A 70 3.94 1.55 -10.17
C TYR A 70 3.80 3.05 -9.97
N SER A 71 4.59 3.84 -10.70
CA SER A 71 4.53 5.28 -10.67
C SER A 71 4.16 5.89 -12.03
N TYR A 72 3.57 7.06 -11.98
CA TYR A 72 3.37 7.91 -13.13
C TYR A 72 3.85 9.32 -12.84
N LYS A 73 4.68 9.85 -13.72
CA LYS A 73 5.40 11.12 -13.58
C LYS A 73 4.73 12.20 -14.41
N VAL A 74 4.48 13.36 -13.80
CA VAL A 74 3.99 14.56 -14.48
C VAL A 74 4.81 15.79 -14.09
N VAL A 75 4.69 16.85 -14.85
CA VAL A 75 5.24 18.16 -14.47
C VAL A 75 4.49 18.65 -13.23
N LYS A 76 5.23 19.10 -12.22
CA LYS A 76 4.68 19.57 -10.94
C LYS A 76 3.66 20.69 -11.15
N GLY A 77 2.57 20.59 -10.42
CA GLY A 77 1.44 21.50 -10.53
C GLY A 77 0.46 21.17 -11.66
N THR A 78 0.66 20.03 -12.37
CA THR A 78 -0.34 19.53 -13.30
C THR A 78 -1.58 19.06 -12.53
N THR A 79 -2.76 19.51 -12.94
CA THR A 79 -4.04 19.08 -12.38
C THR A 79 -4.85 18.36 -13.43
N PHE A 80 -5.61 17.36 -13.01
CA PHE A 80 -6.50 16.58 -13.87
C PHE A 80 -7.93 16.66 -13.36
N GLY A 81 -8.89 16.58 -14.28
CA GLY A 81 -10.31 16.45 -13.91
C GLY A 81 -10.63 15.12 -13.26
N GLY A 82 -9.76 14.13 -13.43
CA GLY A 82 -9.81 12.83 -12.79
C GLY A 82 -8.89 11.83 -13.45
N LEU A 83 -8.82 10.64 -12.87
CA LEU A 83 -8.05 9.52 -13.38
C LEU A 83 -8.72 8.19 -13.05
N ASN A 84 -8.29 7.13 -13.72
CA ASN A 84 -8.41 5.76 -13.24
C ASN A 84 -7.11 4.99 -13.48
N PHE A 85 -6.90 3.97 -12.69
CA PHE A 85 -5.87 2.96 -12.94
C PHE A 85 -6.51 1.73 -13.58
N ASN A 86 -5.78 1.08 -14.51
CA ASN A 86 -6.27 -0.10 -15.18
C ASN A 86 -5.12 -1.03 -15.59
N CYS A 87 -5.43 -2.23 -16.05
CA CYS A 87 -4.45 -3.23 -16.50
C CYS A 87 -4.13 -3.19 -18.00
N GLY A 88 -4.56 -2.14 -18.69
CA GLY A 88 -4.42 -2.00 -20.14
C GLY A 88 -5.73 -2.24 -20.89
N GLY A 89 -6.87 -2.28 -20.19
CA GLY A 89 -8.19 -2.50 -20.77
C GLY A 89 -9.34 -2.32 -19.77
N ASP A 90 -10.56 -2.60 -20.22
CA ASP A 90 -11.78 -2.42 -19.43
C ASP A 90 -12.04 -3.53 -18.41
N GLU A 91 -11.42 -4.68 -18.59
CA GLU A 91 -11.62 -5.87 -17.76
C GLU A 91 -11.10 -5.70 -16.32
N CYS A 92 -10.19 -4.77 -16.11
CA CYS A 92 -9.63 -4.49 -14.80
C CYS A 92 -9.31 -2.98 -14.70
N LYS A 93 -10.15 -2.25 -14.03
CA LYS A 93 -9.97 -0.82 -13.77
C LYS A 93 -10.55 -0.41 -12.43
N THR A 94 -10.03 0.67 -11.88
CA THR A 94 -10.64 1.35 -10.73
C THR A 94 -11.86 2.16 -11.15
N GLY A 95 -12.62 2.63 -10.19
CA GLY A 95 -13.55 3.73 -10.38
C GLY A 95 -12.83 5.02 -10.77
N ASN A 96 -13.61 6.07 -10.96
CA ASN A 96 -13.08 7.41 -11.20
C ASN A 96 -12.49 7.97 -9.89
N LEU A 97 -11.24 8.39 -9.97
CA LEU A 97 -10.48 8.90 -8.83
C LEU A 97 -10.11 10.36 -9.05
N THR A 98 -9.90 11.08 -7.96
CA THR A 98 -9.32 12.43 -7.97
C THR A 98 -7.79 12.32 -7.97
N TRP A 99 -7.11 13.14 -8.77
CA TRP A 99 -5.66 13.24 -8.77
C TRP A 99 -5.13 13.64 -7.39
N GLN A 100 -4.15 12.90 -6.88
CA GLN A 100 -3.48 13.17 -5.62
C GLN A 100 -1.96 12.99 -5.78
N ALA A 101 -1.26 14.11 -6.02
CA ALA A 101 0.19 14.10 -6.18
C ALA A 101 0.89 13.56 -4.92
N GLY A 102 1.91 12.74 -5.12
CA GLY A 102 2.72 12.12 -4.06
C GLY A 102 2.04 10.97 -3.31
N LYS A 103 0.77 10.65 -3.61
CA LYS A 103 0.00 9.64 -2.88
C LYS A 103 0.05 8.27 -3.55
N TYR A 104 -0.24 7.25 -2.74
CA TYR A 104 -0.27 5.83 -3.10
C TYR A 104 -1.70 5.30 -3.06
N TYR A 105 -2.18 4.75 -4.16
CA TYR A 105 -3.51 4.16 -4.23
C TYR A 105 -3.46 2.64 -4.23
N ALA A 106 -4.29 2.00 -3.43
CA ALA A 106 -4.44 0.55 -3.36
C ALA A 106 -5.86 0.12 -3.81
N PRO A 107 -6.03 -0.46 -5.01
CA PRO A 107 -7.33 -0.80 -5.56
C PRO A 107 -8.17 -1.76 -4.72
N SER A 108 -7.56 -2.78 -4.09
CA SER A 108 -8.30 -3.75 -3.27
C SER A 108 -8.91 -3.15 -2.01
N LYS A 109 -8.42 -1.99 -1.58
CA LYS A 109 -8.92 -1.24 -0.40
C LYS A 109 -9.69 0.01 -0.79
N ASP A 110 -9.68 0.38 -2.08
CA ASP A 110 -10.22 1.66 -2.58
C ASP A 110 -9.73 2.85 -1.74
N THR A 111 -8.43 2.88 -1.46
CA THR A 111 -7.87 3.81 -0.46
C THR A 111 -6.58 4.46 -0.96
N TRP A 112 -6.47 5.77 -0.69
CA TRP A 112 -5.26 6.56 -0.84
C TRP A 112 -4.46 6.60 0.46
N TYR A 113 -3.14 6.45 0.37
CA TYR A 113 -2.19 6.58 1.48
C TYR A 113 -1.28 7.77 1.25
N ASP A 114 -0.91 8.45 2.33
CA ASP A 114 -0.09 9.66 2.27
C ASP A 114 1.33 9.41 1.80
N ASP A 115 1.88 8.26 2.16
CA ASP A 115 3.23 7.83 1.82
C ASP A 115 3.34 6.29 1.83
N ALA A 116 4.52 5.79 1.48
CA ALA A 116 4.81 4.36 1.43
C ALA A 116 4.70 3.69 2.82
N ALA A 117 5.09 4.38 3.90
CA ALA A 117 5.05 3.83 5.25
C ALA A 117 3.61 3.66 5.76
N ALA A 118 2.74 4.65 5.47
CA ALA A 118 1.32 4.56 5.75
C ALA A 118 0.66 3.42 4.97
N ALA A 119 1.05 3.24 3.70
CA ALA A 119 0.56 2.16 2.86
C ALA A 119 1.03 0.79 3.36
N GLU A 120 2.31 0.65 3.73
CA GLU A 120 2.86 -0.59 4.32
C GLU A 120 2.06 -1.01 5.55
N THR A 121 1.82 -0.05 6.46
CA THR A 121 1.04 -0.30 7.68
C THR A 121 -0.42 -0.67 7.38
N GLY A 122 -1.07 0.07 6.46
CA GLY A 122 -2.48 -0.12 6.13
C GLY A 122 -2.77 -1.38 5.31
N LEU A 123 -1.77 -1.90 4.60
CA LEU A 123 -1.87 -3.12 3.78
C LEU A 123 -1.29 -4.35 4.47
N ALA A 124 -0.50 -4.17 5.53
CA ALA A 124 0.04 -5.30 6.29
C ALA A 124 -1.10 -6.22 6.74
N ALA A 125 -0.88 -7.52 6.58
CA ALA A 125 -1.80 -8.49 7.14
C ALA A 125 -1.89 -8.28 8.66
N PRO A 126 -3.08 -8.38 9.26
CA PRO A 126 -3.21 -8.29 10.70
C PRO A 126 -2.30 -9.35 11.34
N VAL A 127 -1.52 -8.92 12.33
CA VAL A 127 -0.70 -9.86 13.11
C VAL A 127 -1.66 -10.75 13.90
N VAL A 128 -1.82 -11.98 13.45
CA VAL A 128 -2.58 -12.99 14.19
C VAL A 128 -1.62 -13.60 15.20
N ASN A 129 -1.76 -13.20 16.46
CA ASN A 129 -1.03 -13.87 17.54
C ASN A 129 -1.61 -15.27 17.75
N THR A 130 -0.74 -16.27 17.92
CA THR A 130 -1.14 -17.60 18.35
C THR A 130 -0.94 -17.69 19.85
N TYR A 131 -1.98 -18.05 20.57
CA TYR A 131 -1.95 -18.28 22.02
C TYR A 131 -2.24 -19.74 22.29
N THR A 132 -1.41 -20.37 23.11
CA THR A 132 -1.58 -21.75 23.56
C THR A 132 -1.87 -21.75 25.05
N VAL A 133 -2.95 -22.39 25.47
CA VAL A 133 -3.26 -22.55 26.89
C VAL A 133 -2.53 -23.78 27.44
N VAL A 134 -1.80 -23.58 28.49
CA VAL A 134 -1.12 -24.67 29.20
C VAL A 134 -1.61 -24.76 30.66
N GLY A 135 -1.61 -25.93 31.21
CA GLY A 135 -2.08 -26.12 32.58
C GLY A 135 -1.72 -27.46 33.20
N SER A 136 -2.14 -27.62 34.45
CA SER A 136 -1.83 -28.81 35.26
C SER A 136 -2.72 -30.04 34.97
N SER A 137 -3.85 -29.84 34.29
CA SER A 137 -4.82 -30.92 34.05
C SER A 137 -4.49 -31.70 32.77
N THR A 138 -3.97 -32.91 32.92
CA THR A 138 -3.69 -33.83 31.82
C THR A 138 -4.95 -34.18 30.99
N PRO A 139 -6.11 -34.47 31.62
CA PRO A 139 -7.34 -34.70 30.84
C PRO A 139 -7.79 -33.52 30.00
N LEU A 140 -7.47 -32.28 30.40
CA LEU A 140 -7.87 -31.08 29.70
C LEU A 140 -6.84 -30.66 28.64
N PHE A 141 -5.55 -30.75 28.94
CA PHE A 141 -4.47 -30.20 28.12
C PHE A 141 -3.59 -31.29 27.46
N GLY A 142 -3.90 -32.56 27.66
CA GLY A 142 -3.12 -33.69 27.13
C GLY A 142 -1.84 -33.97 27.94
N GLU A 143 -1.02 -32.95 28.11
CA GLU A 143 0.23 -33.03 28.89
C GLU A 143 0.35 -31.78 29.75
N ALA A 144 0.75 -31.94 30.99
CA ALA A 144 0.85 -30.82 31.93
C ALA A 144 1.94 -29.84 31.47
N TRP A 145 1.56 -28.56 31.35
CA TRP A 145 2.43 -27.42 31.02
C TRP A 145 3.14 -27.50 29.67
N ALA A 146 2.62 -28.27 28.73
CA ALA A 146 3.23 -28.45 27.39
C ALA A 146 2.80 -27.34 26.42
N ALA A 147 3.64 -26.34 26.22
CA ALA A 147 3.38 -25.20 25.36
C ALA A 147 3.41 -25.53 23.84
N ALA A 148 3.93 -26.70 23.44
CA ALA A 148 4.03 -27.11 22.05
C ALA A 148 2.83 -27.96 21.57
N LYS A 149 1.74 -28.00 22.30
CA LYS A 149 0.53 -28.76 21.96
C LYS A 149 -0.44 -27.92 21.15
N ALA A 150 -0.43 -28.09 19.84
CA ALA A 150 -1.32 -27.38 18.91
C ALA A 150 -2.82 -27.56 19.22
N GLU A 151 -3.20 -28.66 19.82
CA GLU A 151 -4.57 -28.94 20.30
C GLU A 151 -5.04 -28.00 21.42
N ASN A 152 -4.10 -27.23 21.99
CA ASN A 152 -4.36 -26.22 23.03
C ASN A 152 -4.21 -24.81 22.50
N ASP A 153 -4.03 -24.63 21.20
CA ASP A 153 -3.99 -23.32 20.57
C ASP A 153 -5.39 -22.72 20.56
N MET A 154 -5.45 -21.46 20.93
CA MET A 154 -6.70 -20.69 20.94
C MET A 154 -7.05 -20.23 19.52
N THR A 155 -8.32 -20.21 19.21
CA THR A 155 -8.84 -19.68 17.94
C THR A 155 -9.27 -18.24 18.12
N LEU A 156 -8.85 -17.36 17.20
CA LEU A 156 -9.35 -15.99 17.14
C LEU A 156 -10.82 -16.01 16.70
N VAL A 157 -11.71 -15.49 17.56
CA VAL A 157 -13.15 -15.44 17.31
C VAL A 157 -13.60 -14.06 16.84
N GLU A 158 -13.08 -12.97 17.45
CA GLU A 158 -13.44 -11.60 17.12
C GLU A 158 -12.38 -10.62 17.64
N GLY A 159 -11.94 -9.70 16.79
CA GLY A 159 -11.01 -8.63 17.18
C GLY A 159 -9.75 -9.15 17.86
N THR A 160 -9.68 -9.02 19.17
CA THR A 160 -8.59 -9.53 20.03
C THR A 160 -9.03 -10.68 20.93
N LYS A 161 -10.23 -11.22 20.73
CA LYS A 161 -10.79 -12.28 21.55
C LYS A 161 -10.38 -13.65 20.99
N TYR A 162 -9.70 -14.44 21.81
CA TYR A 162 -9.28 -15.81 21.50
C TYR A 162 -10.01 -16.79 22.43
N GLU A 163 -10.43 -17.92 21.90
CA GLU A 163 -11.12 -18.97 22.64
C GLU A 163 -10.47 -20.33 22.41
N LEU A 164 -10.38 -21.13 23.48
CA LEU A 164 -10.11 -22.56 23.42
C LEU A 164 -11.35 -23.30 23.95
N VAL A 165 -11.95 -24.13 23.11
CA VAL A 165 -13.10 -24.95 23.49
C VAL A 165 -12.63 -26.41 23.54
N LYS A 166 -12.85 -27.06 24.69
CA LYS A 166 -12.60 -28.49 24.89
C LYS A 166 -13.93 -29.18 25.19
N THR A 167 -14.26 -30.18 24.40
CA THR A 167 -15.47 -31.01 24.55
C THR A 167 -15.10 -32.40 25.07
N ASP A 168 -16.07 -33.09 25.64
CA ASP A 168 -15.95 -34.48 26.11
C ASP A 168 -14.82 -34.71 27.10
N VAL A 169 -14.50 -33.68 27.91
CA VAL A 169 -13.49 -33.74 28.95
C VAL A 169 -14.10 -34.17 30.27
N SER A 170 -13.65 -35.30 30.82
CA SER A 170 -14.02 -35.74 32.17
C SER A 170 -13.02 -35.22 33.20
N LEU A 171 -13.45 -34.31 34.06
CA LEU A 171 -12.62 -33.74 35.13
C LEU A 171 -12.95 -34.42 36.45
N THR A 172 -11.98 -35.08 37.04
CA THR A 172 -12.05 -35.56 38.42
C THR A 172 -11.59 -34.46 39.36
N GLY A 173 -12.42 -34.07 40.29
CA GLY A 173 -12.31 -32.89 41.14
C GLY A 173 -10.91 -32.49 41.61
N GLY A 174 -10.70 -31.20 41.78
CA GLY A 174 -9.44 -30.55 42.13
C GLY A 174 -9.28 -29.20 41.48
N ALA A 175 -8.33 -28.40 41.93
CA ALA A 175 -8.01 -27.11 41.32
C ALA A 175 -7.25 -27.32 40.00
N ILE A 176 -7.74 -26.67 38.92
CA ILE A 176 -7.04 -26.62 37.63
C ILE A 176 -6.27 -25.31 37.62
N GLN A 177 -4.98 -25.37 37.33
CA GLN A 177 -4.14 -24.21 37.09
C GLN A 177 -3.90 -24.10 35.58
N TYR A 178 -3.95 -22.90 35.05
CA TYR A 178 -3.67 -22.60 33.63
C TYR A 178 -2.93 -21.27 33.48
N LYS A 179 -2.27 -21.10 32.37
CA LYS A 179 -1.52 -19.90 32.01
C LYS A 179 -1.62 -19.64 30.53
#